data_78c8a771c0e70b1e3ac14ef0948b42d0
#
_entry.id   78c8a771c0e70b1e3ac14ef0948b42d0
#
_cell.length_a   1.000
_cell.length_b   1.000
_cell.length_c   1.000
_cell.angle_alpha   90.00
_cell.angle_beta   90.00
_cell.angle_gamma   90.00
#
_symmetry.space_group_name_H-M   'P 1'
#
loop_
_entity.id
_entity.type
_entity.pdbx_description
1 polymer ?
#
loop_
_entity_poly.entity_id
_entity_poly.type
_entity_poly.pdbx_seq_one_letter_code
_entity_poly.pdbx_strand_id
1 'polypeptide(L)'
;MDFITFNTENTKFVDGDFIKDNDIADKVYEDGSFTLDDQWMSFDCNGISIVVDYEISVSGSSSYDSGDYWTPPSYDVDVDSVDISVTSVSIDEYEVELTSELKKIFENLVNKILW
;
A
#
# COMPACT_ATOMS: atom_id res chain seq x y z
N MET A 1 -28.99 -13.37 2.59
CA MET A 1 -27.57 -13.07 2.67
C MET A 1 -27.37 -11.59 2.38
N ASP A 2 -26.90 -10.90 3.36
CA ASP A 2 -26.71 -9.47 3.22
C ASP A 2 -25.41 -9.22 2.48
N PHE A 3 -25.54 -8.67 1.30
CA PHE A 3 -24.39 -8.16 0.61
C PHE A 3 -24.00 -6.86 1.30
N ILE A 4 -22.85 -6.87 1.94
CA ILE A 4 -22.26 -5.61 2.33
C ILE A 4 -21.86 -4.93 1.01
N THR A 5 -22.71 -4.02 0.58
CA THR A 5 -22.37 -3.17 -0.54
C THR A 5 -21.30 -2.22 -0.05
N PHE A 6 -20.06 -2.58 -0.33
CA PHE A 6 -18.94 -1.77 0.08
C PHE A 6 -18.87 -0.56 -0.84
N ASN A 7 -19.24 0.59 -0.30
CA ASN A 7 -19.18 1.83 -1.06
C ASN A 7 -17.90 2.58 -0.67
N THR A 8 -16.95 2.63 -1.59
CA THR A 8 -15.67 3.32 -1.37
C THR A 8 -15.84 4.81 -1.11
N GLU A 9 -16.94 5.41 -1.56
CA GLU A 9 -17.21 6.84 -1.32
C GLU A 9 -17.52 7.14 0.14
N ASN A 10 -18.09 6.18 0.86
CA ASN A 10 -18.43 6.32 2.27
C ASN A 10 -17.35 5.78 3.20
N THR A 11 -16.27 5.29 2.66
CA THR A 11 -15.17 4.73 3.43
C THR A 11 -14.10 5.77 3.66
N LYS A 12 -13.78 6.00 4.93
CA LYS A 12 -12.77 6.98 5.33
C LYS A 12 -11.59 6.30 5.98
N PHE A 13 -10.40 6.70 5.60
CA PHE A 13 -9.17 6.25 6.24
C PHE A 13 -9.12 6.80 7.68
N VAL A 14 -8.77 5.93 8.62
CA VAL A 14 -8.68 6.30 10.04
C VAL A 14 -7.24 6.27 10.51
N ASP A 15 -6.56 5.13 10.34
CA ASP A 15 -5.21 4.94 10.85
C ASP A 15 -4.56 3.77 10.11
N GLY A 16 -3.26 3.61 10.32
CA GLY A 16 -2.54 2.50 9.73
C GLY A 16 -1.05 2.55 10.02
N ASP A 17 -0.41 1.40 9.87
CA ASP A 17 1.04 1.29 9.92
C ASP A 17 1.49 0.71 8.58
N PHE A 18 1.98 1.58 7.72
CA PHE A 18 2.33 1.20 6.36
C PHE A 18 3.37 2.16 5.78
N ILE A 19 4.09 1.65 4.79
CA ILE A 19 5.05 2.46 4.05
C ILE A 19 4.32 3.45 3.15
N LYS A 20 4.79 4.68 3.14
CA LYS A 20 4.22 5.74 2.30
C LYS A 20 5.06 5.95 1.05
N ASP A 21 4.53 6.70 0.10
CA ASP A 21 5.17 6.98 -1.19
C ASP A 21 6.62 7.46 -1.04
N ASN A 22 6.87 8.42 -0.15
CA ASN A 22 8.22 8.95 0.07
C ASN A 22 9.18 7.87 0.60
N ASP A 23 8.69 7.02 1.50
CA ASP A 23 9.49 5.95 2.09
C ASP A 23 9.75 4.83 1.09
N ILE A 24 8.83 4.60 0.15
CA ILE A 24 9.01 3.63 -0.92
C ILE A 24 10.23 4.02 -1.78
N ALA A 25 10.33 5.28 -2.17
CA ALA A 25 11.46 5.77 -2.95
C ALA A 25 12.78 5.61 -2.20
N ASP A 26 12.83 5.97 -0.93
CA ASP A 26 14.02 5.83 -0.10
C ASP A 26 14.45 4.36 0.03
N LYS A 27 13.49 3.47 0.21
CA LYS A 27 13.77 2.05 0.37
C LYS A 27 14.24 1.41 -0.95
N VAL A 28 13.70 1.83 -2.06
CA VAL A 28 14.19 1.41 -3.39
C VAL A 28 15.62 1.87 -3.61
N TYR A 29 15.95 3.09 -3.19
CA TYR A 29 17.30 3.60 -3.25
C TYR A 29 18.30 2.73 -2.47
N GLU A 30 17.91 2.28 -1.27
CA GLU A 30 18.77 1.47 -0.41
C GLU A 30 18.83 0.00 -0.83
N ASP A 31 17.67 -0.61 -1.10
CA ASP A 31 17.53 -2.06 -1.24
C ASP A 31 17.17 -2.52 -2.65
N GLY A 32 16.73 -1.61 -3.53
CA GLY A 32 16.14 -2.00 -4.82
C GLY A 32 14.74 -2.55 -4.63
N SER A 33 14.49 -3.75 -5.15
CA SER A 33 13.19 -4.41 -4.97
C SER A 33 13.03 -4.94 -3.54
N PHE A 34 11.84 -4.82 -2.99
CA PHE A 34 11.56 -5.28 -1.63
C PHE A 34 10.10 -5.70 -1.47
N THR A 35 9.84 -6.47 -0.41
CA THR A 35 8.49 -6.89 -0.04
C THR A 35 8.30 -6.69 1.48
N LEU A 36 7.18 -6.10 1.85
CA LEU A 36 6.79 -5.90 3.25
C LEU A 36 5.46 -6.59 3.50
N ASP A 37 5.38 -7.38 4.55
CA ASP A 37 4.19 -8.18 4.89
C ASP A 37 3.45 -7.74 6.15
N ASP A 38 3.91 -6.68 6.81
CA ASP A 38 3.35 -6.19 8.07
C ASP A 38 2.47 -4.94 7.90
N GLN A 39 1.99 -4.68 6.71
CA GLN A 39 1.26 -3.45 6.43
C GLN A 39 -0.22 -3.61 6.76
N TRP A 40 -0.81 -2.60 7.34
CA TRP A 40 -2.24 -2.59 7.59
C TRP A 40 -2.81 -1.17 7.53
N MET A 41 -4.09 -1.09 7.21
CA MET A 41 -4.86 0.15 7.22
C MET A 41 -6.20 -0.07 7.88
N SER A 42 -6.66 0.93 8.62
CA SER A 42 -7.98 0.92 9.25
C SER A 42 -8.88 1.96 8.59
N PHE A 43 -10.11 1.57 8.32
CA PHE A 43 -11.10 2.43 7.68
C PHE A 43 -12.37 2.45 8.48
N ASP A 44 -13.14 3.52 8.32
CA ASP A 44 -14.48 3.64 8.86
C ASP A 44 -15.47 3.75 7.70
N CYS A 45 -16.48 2.89 7.70
CA CYS A 45 -17.53 2.88 6.71
C CYS A 45 -18.87 2.90 7.44
N ASN A 46 -19.51 4.05 7.49
CA ASN A 46 -20.81 4.25 8.16
C ASN A 46 -20.83 3.77 9.63
N GLY A 47 -19.75 4.02 10.35
CA GLY A 47 -19.63 3.61 11.75
C GLY A 47 -19.09 2.20 11.96
N ILE A 48 -18.81 1.47 10.88
CA ILE A 48 -18.25 0.14 10.93
C ILE A 48 -16.73 0.22 10.74
N SER A 49 -15.99 -0.37 11.67
CA SER A 49 -14.53 -0.41 11.60
C SER A 49 -14.05 -1.54 10.71
N ILE A 50 -13.18 -1.23 9.76
CA ILE A 50 -12.62 -2.19 8.82
C ILE A 50 -11.11 -2.12 8.93
N VAL A 51 -10.47 -3.27 9.14
CA VAL A 51 -9.01 -3.37 9.16
C VAL A 51 -8.57 -4.26 8.00
N VAL A 52 -7.68 -3.73 7.19
CA VAL A 52 -7.14 -4.44 6.01
C VAL A 52 -5.66 -4.69 6.24
N ASP A 53 -5.29 -5.96 6.29
CA ASP A 53 -3.89 -6.39 6.32
C ASP A 53 -3.45 -6.73 4.91
N TYR A 54 -2.29 -6.28 4.51
CA TYR A 54 -1.83 -6.50 3.15
C TYR A 54 -0.31 -6.64 3.08
N GLU A 55 0.14 -7.18 1.97
CA GLU A 55 1.55 -7.27 1.61
C GLU A 55 1.79 -6.32 0.44
N ILE A 56 2.90 -5.60 0.48
CA ILE A 56 3.32 -4.73 -0.63
C ILE A 56 4.64 -5.23 -1.19
N SER A 57 4.69 -5.43 -2.50
CA SER A 57 5.90 -5.77 -3.23
C SER A 57 6.25 -4.64 -4.17
N VAL A 58 7.45 -4.13 -4.04
CA VAL A 58 7.93 -3.02 -4.86
C VAL A 58 9.11 -3.49 -5.68
N SER A 59 9.04 -3.24 -6.98
CA SER A 59 10.12 -3.50 -7.91
C SER A 59 10.67 -2.17 -8.40
N GLY A 60 11.98 -2.00 -8.29
CA GLY A 60 12.59 -0.75 -8.69
C GLY A 60 14.09 -0.84 -8.75
N SER A 61 14.69 0.25 -9.17
CA SER A 61 16.14 0.39 -9.25
C SER A 61 16.56 1.79 -8.87
N SER A 62 17.81 1.92 -8.49
CA SER A 62 18.40 3.22 -8.20
C SER A 62 19.74 3.33 -8.89
N SER A 63 20.12 4.55 -9.23
CA SER A 63 21.40 4.86 -9.77
C SER A 63 21.98 6.08 -9.07
N TYR A 64 23.28 6.05 -8.85
CA TYR A 64 24.01 7.16 -8.26
C TYR A 64 25.05 7.66 -9.23
N ASP A 65 25.01 8.97 -9.50
CA ASP A 65 26.01 9.65 -10.29
C ASP A 65 26.83 10.53 -9.35
N SER A 66 28.12 10.22 -9.20
CA SER A 66 29.01 10.99 -8.35
C SER A 66 29.26 12.40 -8.88
N GLY A 67 28.79 12.68 -10.08
CA GLY A 67 29.04 13.98 -10.73
C GLY A 67 30.42 14.10 -11.29
N ASP A 68 30.70 15.26 -11.86
CA ASP A 68 32.04 15.64 -12.31
C ASP A 68 32.34 17.05 -11.80
N TYR A 69 33.38 17.66 -12.34
CA TYR A 69 33.84 18.98 -11.92
C TYR A 69 32.73 20.05 -12.08
N TRP A 70 31.84 19.87 -13.06
CA TRP A 70 30.81 20.85 -13.41
C TRP A 70 29.40 20.43 -12.96
N THR A 71 29.18 19.15 -12.67
CA THR A 71 27.88 18.61 -12.36
C THR A 71 27.86 18.07 -10.93
N PRO A 72 26.95 18.54 -10.06
CA PRO A 72 26.89 18.03 -8.69
C PRO A 72 26.47 16.56 -8.67
N PRO A 73 26.85 15.81 -7.61
CA PRO A 73 26.38 14.43 -7.46
C PRO A 73 24.86 14.38 -7.41
N SER A 74 24.31 13.34 -8.03
CA SER A 74 22.87 13.13 -8.02
C SER A 74 22.56 11.64 -7.94
N TYR A 75 21.36 11.32 -7.50
CA TYR A 75 20.86 9.96 -7.54
C TYR A 75 19.45 9.95 -8.10
N ASP A 76 19.15 8.89 -8.81
CA ASP A 76 17.84 8.66 -9.38
C ASP A 76 17.26 7.36 -8.82
N VAL A 77 15.97 7.38 -8.53
CA VAL A 77 15.25 6.23 -8.08
C VAL A 77 14.07 6.01 -9.03
N ASP A 78 14.03 4.82 -9.62
CA ASP A 78 12.93 4.41 -10.49
C ASP A 78 12.14 3.32 -9.80
N VAL A 79 10.86 3.56 -9.59
CA VAL A 79 9.93 2.55 -9.10
C VAL A 79 9.19 1.99 -10.31
N ASP A 80 9.49 0.74 -10.66
CA ASP A 80 8.93 0.10 -11.85
C ASP A 80 7.51 -0.39 -11.62
N SER A 81 7.26 -0.99 -10.47
CA SER A 81 5.94 -1.50 -10.13
C SER A 81 5.74 -1.57 -8.62
N VAL A 82 4.49 -1.42 -8.23
CA VAL A 82 4.06 -1.60 -6.83
C VAL A 82 2.86 -2.52 -6.87
N ASP A 83 2.99 -3.70 -6.26
CA ASP A 83 1.93 -4.69 -6.17
C ASP A 83 1.46 -4.82 -4.73
N ILE A 84 0.16 -4.71 -4.54
CA ILE A 84 -0.47 -4.83 -3.24
C ILE A 84 -1.34 -6.08 -3.25
N SER A 85 -1.13 -6.93 -2.25
CA SER A 85 -1.91 -8.15 -2.07
C SER A 85 -2.54 -8.14 -0.69
N VAL A 86 -3.85 -8.02 -0.63
CA VAL A 86 -4.59 -8.07 0.62
C VAL A 86 -4.56 -9.50 1.15
N THR A 87 -4.10 -9.66 2.38
CA THR A 87 -3.95 -10.98 3.01
C THR A 87 -5.08 -11.30 3.97
N SER A 88 -5.65 -10.29 4.62
CA SER A 88 -6.70 -10.47 5.61
C SER A 88 -7.52 -9.19 5.75
N VAL A 89 -8.80 -9.35 6.01
CA VAL A 89 -9.71 -8.23 6.28
C VAL A 89 -10.56 -8.58 7.49
N SER A 90 -10.65 -7.66 8.44
CA SER A 90 -11.55 -7.77 9.58
C SER A 90 -12.58 -6.65 9.52
N ILE A 91 -13.84 -6.98 9.65
CA ILE A 91 -14.94 -6.02 9.72
C ILE A 91 -15.59 -6.13 11.08
N ASP A 92 -15.59 -5.03 11.83
CA ASP A 92 -16.14 -4.96 13.18
C ASP A 92 -15.58 -6.05 14.10
N GLU A 93 -14.24 -6.23 14.05
CA GLU A 93 -13.47 -7.22 14.80
C GLU A 93 -13.67 -8.67 14.38
N TYR A 94 -14.44 -8.92 13.32
CA TYR A 94 -14.64 -10.26 12.77
C TYR A 94 -13.84 -10.43 11.48
N GLU A 95 -13.08 -11.52 11.42
CA GLU A 95 -12.33 -11.83 10.21
C GLU A 95 -13.30 -12.24 9.09
N VAL A 96 -13.08 -11.67 7.91
CA VAL A 96 -13.92 -11.89 6.74
C VAL A 96 -13.20 -12.81 5.77
N GLU A 97 -13.93 -13.79 5.21
CA GLU A 97 -13.40 -14.62 4.15
C GLU A 97 -13.21 -13.77 2.88
N LEU A 98 -11.99 -13.77 2.37
CA LEU A 98 -11.66 -12.99 1.17
C LEU A 98 -12.04 -13.75 -0.10
N THR A 99 -13.01 -13.19 -0.82
CA THR A 99 -13.27 -13.61 -2.20
C THR A 99 -12.40 -12.80 -3.16
N SER A 100 -12.29 -13.23 -4.40
CA SER A 100 -11.51 -12.51 -5.41
C SER A 100 -12.03 -11.09 -5.61
N GLU A 101 -13.33 -10.89 -5.54
CA GLU A 101 -13.95 -9.57 -5.67
C GLU A 101 -13.64 -8.66 -4.50
N LEU A 102 -13.79 -9.16 -3.28
CA LEU A 102 -13.47 -8.40 -2.07
C LEU A 102 -11.99 -8.01 -2.02
N LYS A 103 -11.13 -8.95 -2.37
CA LYS A 103 -9.70 -8.71 -2.43
C LYS A 103 -9.37 -7.55 -3.36
N LYS A 104 -9.95 -7.52 -4.53
CA LYS A 104 -9.78 -6.43 -5.50
C LYS A 104 -10.26 -5.09 -4.96
N ILE A 105 -11.42 -5.07 -4.32
CA ILE A 105 -12.00 -3.85 -3.75
C ILE A 105 -11.07 -3.26 -2.70
N PHE A 106 -10.58 -4.09 -1.80
CA PHE A 106 -9.68 -3.62 -0.74
C PHE A 106 -8.30 -3.25 -1.26
N GLU A 107 -7.78 -3.94 -2.26
CA GLU A 107 -6.53 -3.58 -2.92
C GLU A 107 -6.64 -2.20 -3.58
N ASN A 108 -7.73 -1.92 -4.26
CA ASN A 108 -7.98 -0.61 -4.86
C ASN A 108 -8.08 0.48 -3.79
N LEU A 109 -8.72 0.17 -2.67
CA LEU A 109 -8.86 1.11 -1.56
C LEU A 109 -7.49 1.47 -0.96
N VAL A 110 -6.64 0.47 -0.75
CA VAL A 110 -5.28 0.67 -0.25
C VAL A 110 -4.47 1.50 -1.24
N ASN A 111 -4.55 1.19 -2.53
CA ASN A 111 -3.86 1.96 -3.57
C ASN A 111 -4.28 3.42 -3.56
N LYS A 112 -5.55 3.69 -3.36
CA LYS A 112 -6.08 5.06 -3.32
C LYS A 112 -5.50 5.87 -2.17
N ILE A 113 -5.24 5.23 -1.04
CA ILE A 113 -4.67 5.89 0.14
C ILE A 113 -3.15 6.09 -0.02
N LEU A 114 -2.45 5.14 -0.63
CA LEU A 114 -1.00 5.22 -0.82
C LEU A 114 -0.60 6.29 -1.85
N TRP A 115 -1.44 6.53 -2.83
CA TRP A 115 -1.18 7.45 -3.93
C TRP A 115 -2.21 8.58 -3.95
#